data_c76753b254fe972fb1a3233a40e807fa
#
_entry.id   c76753b254fe972fb1a3233a40e807fa
#
_cell.length_a   1.000
_cell.length_b   1.000
_cell.length_c   1.000
_cell.angle_alpha   90.00
_cell.angle_beta   90.00
_cell.angle_gamma   90.00
#
_symmetry.space_group_name_H-M   'P 1'
#
loop_
_entity.id
_entity.type
_entity.pdbx_description
1 polymer ?
#
loop_
_entity_poly.entity_id
_entity_poly.type
_entity_poly.pdbx_seq_one_letter_code
_entity_poly.pdbx_strand_id
1 'polypeptide(L)'
;MDSITLGNNDVETSRTNKSSTIPSPDVNSNMVYLNIYDLDNVSKVINSVAKPIGTGAFHAGVEVYGYEYSFGYVSNGKTGVMKSNPRYHPHHVYRESISMGKTPLTKTEVDLLVDAMKLQWIGDTYDILSRNCLNYADYFCNLLDVGGVPDWLMSLQKNLIWVKSNINVASSKLKELNKASGLPNVLNYVKKKCIKKDEKHQKCKVVLK
;
A
#
# COMPACT_ATOMS: atom_id res chain seq x y z
N MET A 1 25.00 -24.30 69.38
CA MET A 1 25.13 -25.06 68.10
C MET A 1 24.11 -24.51 67.18
N ASP A 2 24.51 -23.50 66.41
CA ASP A 2 23.64 -22.71 65.58
C ASP A 2 23.68 -23.24 64.18
N SER A 3 22.52 -23.64 63.62
CA SER A 3 22.37 -24.07 62.23
C SER A 3 21.80 -22.90 61.40
N ILE A 4 22.64 -22.37 60.53
CA ILE A 4 22.34 -21.33 59.59
C ILE A 4 21.59 -21.93 58.39
N THR A 5 20.34 -21.48 58.16
CA THR A 5 19.56 -21.84 56.99
C THR A 5 19.76 -20.74 55.94
N LEU A 6 20.36 -21.10 54.80
CA LEU A 6 20.50 -20.24 53.62
C LEU A 6 19.18 -20.19 52.87
N GLY A 7 18.59 -18.98 52.76
CA GLY A 7 17.41 -18.76 51.93
C GLY A 7 17.79 -18.58 50.46
N ASN A 8 17.21 -19.38 49.61
CA ASN A 8 17.26 -19.21 48.14
C ASN A 8 16.27 -18.10 47.72
N ASN A 9 16.80 -17.04 47.18
CA ASN A 9 15.99 -16.00 46.52
C ASN A 9 15.81 -16.42 45.05
N ASP A 10 14.69 -17.04 44.74
CA ASP A 10 14.27 -17.25 43.37
C ASP A 10 13.66 -15.96 42.86
N VAL A 11 14.40 -15.24 42.01
CA VAL A 11 13.89 -14.08 41.24
C VAL A 11 13.09 -14.62 40.06
N GLU A 12 11.81 -14.69 40.25
CA GLU A 12 10.84 -15.04 39.19
C GLU A 12 10.69 -13.85 38.24
N THR A 13 11.42 -13.90 37.12
CA THR A 13 11.29 -12.94 36.01
C THR A 13 9.98 -13.20 35.28
N SER A 14 8.91 -12.55 35.69
CA SER A 14 7.64 -12.57 34.97
C SER A 14 7.80 -11.87 33.61
N ARG A 15 8.05 -12.66 32.55
CA ARG A 15 7.90 -12.22 31.18
C ARG A 15 6.42 -12.05 30.90
N THR A 16 5.93 -10.81 30.98
CA THR A 16 4.60 -10.45 30.49
C THR A 16 4.61 -10.54 28.96
N ASN A 17 4.15 -11.67 28.43
CA ASN A 17 3.76 -11.81 27.04
C ASN A 17 2.58 -10.86 26.79
N LYS A 18 2.83 -9.66 26.25
CA LYS A 18 1.80 -8.83 25.63
C LYS A 18 1.34 -9.55 24.37
N SER A 19 0.39 -10.46 24.51
CA SER A 19 -0.44 -10.92 23.41
C SER A 19 -1.19 -9.69 22.89
N SER A 20 -0.80 -9.18 21.72
CA SER A 20 -1.55 -8.17 21.00
C SER A 20 -2.80 -8.83 20.41
N THR A 21 -3.81 -9.05 21.24
CA THR A 21 -5.14 -9.41 20.78
C THR A 21 -5.68 -8.23 19.98
N ILE A 22 -5.79 -8.40 18.65
CA ILE A 22 -6.51 -7.47 17.79
C ILE A 22 -7.95 -7.42 18.34
N PRO A 23 -8.46 -6.24 18.76
CA PRO A 23 -9.82 -6.16 19.29
C PRO A 23 -10.82 -6.66 18.26
N SER A 24 -11.86 -7.36 18.71
CA SER A 24 -12.95 -7.79 17.84
C SER A 24 -13.56 -6.57 17.13
N PRO A 25 -13.93 -6.69 15.83
CA PRO A 25 -14.51 -5.59 15.06
C PRO A 25 -15.79 -5.09 15.72
N ASP A 26 -15.86 -3.79 16.03
CA ASP A 26 -17.07 -3.17 16.57
C ASP A 26 -18.04 -2.83 15.42
N VAL A 27 -18.98 -3.74 15.19
CA VAL A 27 -20.00 -3.62 14.12
C VAL A 27 -21.02 -2.49 14.37
N ASN A 28 -21.03 -1.88 15.54
CA ASN A 28 -21.93 -0.78 15.90
C ASN A 28 -21.23 0.58 15.88
N SER A 29 -19.92 0.60 15.77
CA SER A 29 -19.15 1.84 15.75
C SER A 29 -19.20 2.50 14.38
N ASN A 30 -19.67 3.76 14.34
CA ASN A 30 -19.62 4.61 13.15
C ASN A 30 -18.27 5.31 12.96
N MET A 31 -17.25 4.92 13.73
CA MET A 31 -15.87 5.37 13.50
C MET A 31 -15.35 4.82 12.18
N VAL A 32 -14.70 5.70 11.42
CA VAL A 32 -14.04 5.35 10.17
C VAL A 32 -12.52 5.34 10.38
N TYR A 33 -11.87 4.29 9.93
CA TYR A 33 -10.41 4.18 9.93
C TYR A 33 -9.91 3.92 8.52
N LEU A 34 -8.79 4.53 8.19
CA LEU A 34 -8.02 4.21 7.00
C LEU A 34 -6.89 3.27 7.40
N ASN A 35 -6.98 2.01 7.01
CA ASN A 35 -6.00 0.99 7.27
C ASN A 35 -4.97 0.96 6.15
N ILE A 36 -3.68 1.05 6.51
CA ILE A 36 -2.56 1.13 5.60
C ILE A 36 -1.74 -0.15 5.70
N TYR A 37 -1.32 -0.66 4.56
CA TYR A 37 -0.54 -1.89 4.44
C TYR A 37 0.71 -1.65 3.62
N ASP A 38 1.82 -2.25 4.06
CA ASP A 38 3.03 -2.39 3.26
C ASP A 38 2.81 -3.48 2.21
N LEU A 39 3.22 -3.22 0.97
CA LEU A 39 3.14 -4.20 -0.11
C LEU A 39 4.30 -5.20 0.02
N ASP A 40 4.02 -6.41 0.50
CA ASP A 40 5.03 -7.45 0.82
C ASP A 40 5.80 -7.94 -0.41
N ASN A 41 5.16 -7.97 -1.57
CA ASN A 41 5.75 -8.37 -2.84
C ASN A 41 5.47 -7.32 -3.90
N VAL A 42 6.05 -6.13 -3.70
CA VAL A 42 6.03 -5.13 -4.76
C VAL A 42 6.66 -5.75 -5.98
N SER A 43 5.89 -5.93 -7.04
CA SER A 43 6.40 -6.51 -8.29
C SER A 43 7.71 -5.79 -8.66
N LYS A 44 8.69 -6.50 -9.20
CA LYS A 44 10.02 -5.97 -9.57
C LYS A 44 9.93 -4.64 -10.33
N VAL A 45 8.83 -4.40 -11.03
CA VAL A 45 8.54 -3.17 -11.79
C VAL A 45 8.28 -1.98 -10.86
N ILE A 46 7.46 -2.14 -9.81
CA ILE A 46 7.18 -1.04 -8.85
C ILE A 46 8.41 -0.77 -8.00
N ASN A 47 9.15 -1.79 -7.58
CA ASN A 47 10.41 -1.64 -6.85
C ASN A 47 11.48 -0.90 -7.68
N SER A 48 11.54 -1.10 -8.98
CA SER A 48 12.51 -0.39 -9.83
C SER A 48 12.19 1.11 -9.97
N VAL A 49 10.92 1.50 -9.83
CA VAL A 49 10.46 2.90 -9.95
C VAL A 49 10.36 3.60 -8.58
N ALA A 50 9.91 2.89 -7.54
CA ALA A 50 9.68 3.46 -6.20
C ALA A 50 10.96 3.53 -5.34
N LYS A 51 11.85 2.55 -5.41
CA LYS A 51 13.12 2.54 -4.64
C LYS A 51 14.03 3.75 -4.85
N PRO A 52 14.21 4.28 -6.08
CA PRO A 52 15.05 5.46 -6.28
C PRO A 52 14.49 6.74 -5.67
N ILE A 53 13.17 6.77 -5.38
CA ILE A 53 12.45 7.95 -4.88
C ILE A 53 12.29 7.89 -3.35
N GLY A 54 12.74 6.79 -2.71
CA GLY A 54 12.65 6.62 -1.25
C GLY A 54 11.21 6.46 -0.73
N THR A 55 10.25 6.16 -1.61
CA THR A 55 8.84 6.06 -1.28
C THR A 55 8.35 4.61 -1.37
N GLY A 56 7.63 4.15 -0.33
CA GLY A 56 6.93 2.87 -0.36
C GLY A 56 5.67 2.96 -1.22
N ALA A 57 5.29 1.87 -1.88
CA ALA A 57 3.95 1.72 -2.39
C ALA A 57 3.09 1.10 -1.28
N PHE A 58 1.93 1.67 -1.01
CA PHE A 58 1.02 1.22 0.03
C PHE A 58 -0.29 0.72 -0.57
N HIS A 59 -0.90 -0.24 0.11
CA HIS A 59 -2.31 -0.56 -0.08
C HIS A 59 -3.12 0.11 1.03
N ALA A 60 -4.38 0.47 0.73
CA ALA A 60 -5.28 1.07 1.70
C ALA A 60 -6.67 0.44 1.64
N GLY A 61 -7.27 0.26 2.83
CA GLY A 61 -8.66 -0.13 3.01
C GLY A 61 -9.36 0.83 3.97
N VAL A 62 -10.67 1.00 3.83
CA VAL A 62 -11.50 1.84 4.69
C VAL A 62 -12.33 0.95 5.59
N GLU A 63 -12.09 1.04 6.89
CA GLU A 63 -12.82 0.31 7.94
C GLU A 63 -13.98 1.17 8.45
N VAL A 64 -15.18 0.60 8.43
CA VAL A 64 -16.39 1.19 8.99
C VAL A 64 -17.37 0.08 9.38
N TYR A 65 -18.08 0.23 10.48
CA TYR A 65 -19.06 -0.75 10.98
C TYR A 65 -18.53 -2.18 11.06
N GLY A 66 -17.28 -2.34 11.51
CA GLY A 66 -16.63 -3.64 11.73
C GLY A 66 -16.19 -4.38 10.47
N TYR A 67 -16.21 -3.74 9.30
CA TYR A 67 -15.73 -4.29 8.05
C TYR A 67 -14.75 -3.34 7.38
N GLU A 68 -13.83 -3.90 6.62
CA GLU A 68 -12.90 -3.15 5.79
C GLU A 68 -13.23 -3.34 4.31
N TYR A 69 -13.24 -2.23 3.57
CA TYR A 69 -13.51 -2.19 2.14
C TYR A 69 -12.30 -1.63 1.40
N SER A 70 -11.85 -2.34 0.38
CA SER A 70 -10.74 -1.92 -0.46
C SER A 70 -11.02 -2.20 -1.94
N PHE A 71 -10.17 -1.69 -2.84
CA PHE A 71 -10.30 -1.90 -4.27
C PHE A 71 -9.04 -2.57 -4.83
N GLY A 72 -9.23 -3.60 -5.64
CA GLY A 72 -8.18 -4.35 -6.28
C GLY A 72 -8.54 -4.81 -7.68
N TYR A 73 -7.54 -5.33 -8.41
CA TYR A 73 -7.75 -5.94 -9.70
C TYR A 73 -8.53 -7.26 -9.57
N VAL A 74 -9.61 -7.37 -10.31
CA VAL A 74 -10.40 -8.61 -10.50
C VAL A 74 -10.83 -8.66 -11.96
N SER A 75 -10.57 -9.76 -12.64
CA SER A 75 -10.92 -9.95 -14.05
C SER A 75 -12.40 -10.31 -14.26
N ASN A 76 -12.82 -10.32 -15.54
CA ASN A 76 -14.12 -10.80 -16.04
C ASN A 76 -15.32 -9.91 -15.65
N GLY A 77 -15.15 -8.59 -15.66
CA GLY A 77 -16.23 -7.62 -15.41
C GLY A 77 -16.80 -7.66 -14.01
N LYS A 78 -16.15 -8.35 -13.07
CA LYS A 78 -16.59 -8.38 -11.66
C LYS A 78 -16.17 -7.12 -10.94
N THR A 79 -16.87 -6.83 -9.84
CA THR A 79 -16.44 -5.74 -8.95
C THR A 79 -15.05 -6.00 -8.41
N GLY A 80 -14.25 -4.94 -8.33
CA GLY A 80 -12.97 -4.98 -7.63
C GLY A 80 -13.08 -4.54 -6.17
N VAL A 81 -14.30 -4.19 -5.69
CA VAL A 81 -14.52 -3.85 -4.28
C VAL A 81 -14.50 -5.12 -3.45
N MET A 82 -13.57 -5.21 -2.54
CA MET A 82 -13.39 -6.31 -1.61
C MET A 82 -13.88 -5.91 -0.22
N LYS A 83 -14.50 -6.86 0.48
CA LYS A 83 -14.91 -6.74 1.88
C LYS A 83 -14.12 -7.77 2.69
N SER A 84 -13.46 -7.34 3.76
CA SER A 84 -12.64 -8.18 4.63
C SER A 84 -12.85 -7.84 6.11
N ASN A 85 -12.26 -8.67 6.98
CA ASN A 85 -12.08 -8.28 8.38
C ASN A 85 -11.09 -7.12 8.46
N PRO A 86 -11.29 -6.16 9.37
CA PRO A 86 -10.39 -5.03 9.55
C PRO A 86 -8.95 -5.46 9.85
N ARG A 87 -7.99 -4.74 9.28
CA ARG A 87 -6.55 -4.95 9.52
C ARG A 87 -6.04 -6.32 9.09
N TYR A 88 -6.78 -6.97 8.19
CA TYR A 88 -6.40 -8.24 7.59
C TYR A 88 -6.41 -8.14 6.07
N HIS A 89 -5.26 -8.42 5.46
CA HIS A 89 -5.12 -8.54 4.01
C HIS A 89 -4.33 -9.80 3.66
N PRO A 90 -4.78 -10.64 2.69
CA PRO A 90 -4.13 -11.92 2.40
C PRO A 90 -2.72 -11.80 1.79
N HIS A 91 -2.37 -10.63 1.23
CA HIS A 91 -1.14 -10.43 0.47
C HIS A 91 -0.31 -9.22 0.94
N HIS A 92 -0.75 -8.48 1.96
CA HIS A 92 -0.07 -7.28 2.42
C HIS A 92 0.04 -7.26 3.94
N VAL A 93 1.11 -6.68 4.45
CA VAL A 93 1.36 -6.57 5.89
C VAL A 93 0.69 -5.31 6.43
N TYR A 94 -0.18 -5.47 7.42
CA TYR A 94 -0.78 -4.35 8.12
C TYR A 94 0.30 -3.47 8.77
N ARG A 95 0.22 -2.17 8.52
CA ARG A 95 1.16 -1.17 9.03
C ARG A 95 0.55 -0.34 10.15
N GLU A 96 -0.52 0.39 9.85
CA GLU A 96 -1.17 1.32 10.80
C GLU A 96 -2.60 1.65 10.38
N SER A 97 -3.39 2.17 11.34
CA SER A 97 -4.72 2.75 11.10
C SER A 97 -4.70 4.24 11.42
N ILE A 98 -5.23 5.04 10.50
CA ILE A 98 -5.48 6.46 10.70
C ILE A 98 -6.96 6.64 11.02
N SER A 99 -7.29 7.29 12.16
CA SER A 99 -8.66 7.65 12.48
C SER A 99 -9.12 8.81 11.59
N MET A 100 -10.17 8.56 10.80
CA MET A 100 -10.76 9.54 9.88
C MET A 100 -11.94 10.32 10.51
N GLY A 101 -12.42 9.88 11.68
CA GLY A 101 -13.57 10.47 12.35
C GLY A 101 -14.81 9.60 12.29
N LYS A 102 -15.98 10.18 12.57
CA LYS A 102 -17.28 9.47 12.60
C LYS A 102 -18.07 9.82 11.35
N THR A 103 -18.60 8.80 10.67
CA THR A 103 -19.58 9.03 9.61
C THR A 103 -20.96 9.35 10.19
N PRO A 104 -21.71 10.31 9.64
CA PRO A 104 -23.10 10.54 9.99
C PRO A 104 -24.04 9.45 9.44
N LEU A 105 -23.57 8.65 8.47
CA LEU A 105 -24.38 7.62 7.82
C LEU A 105 -24.61 6.43 8.77
N THR A 106 -25.82 5.89 8.73
CA THR A 106 -26.16 4.62 9.40
C THR A 106 -25.50 3.44 8.68
N LYS A 107 -25.41 2.30 9.38
CA LYS A 107 -24.88 1.06 8.78
C LYS A 107 -25.61 0.68 7.48
N THR A 108 -26.94 0.80 7.46
CA THR A 108 -27.75 0.50 6.26
C THR A 108 -27.41 1.41 5.09
N GLU A 109 -27.23 2.71 5.33
CA GLU A 109 -26.83 3.67 4.30
C GLU A 109 -25.42 3.36 3.78
N VAL A 110 -24.50 2.99 4.65
CA VAL A 110 -23.15 2.57 4.23
C VAL A 110 -23.21 1.29 3.41
N ASP A 111 -24.02 0.29 3.78
CA ASP A 111 -24.19 -0.94 3.01
C ASP A 111 -24.73 -0.64 1.59
N LEU A 112 -25.75 0.23 1.46
CA LEU A 112 -26.28 0.68 0.17
C LEU A 112 -25.24 1.44 -0.66
N LEU A 113 -24.45 2.30 -0.01
CA LEU A 113 -23.37 3.04 -0.64
C LEU A 113 -22.31 2.09 -1.22
N VAL A 114 -21.89 1.10 -0.44
CA VAL A 114 -20.94 0.07 -0.88
C VAL A 114 -21.49 -0.71 -2.07
N ASP A 115 -22.78 -1.06 -2.05
CA ASP A 115 -23.39 -1.79 -3.18
C ASP A 115 -23.43 -0.95 -4.46
N ALA A 116 -23.70 0.35 -4.35
CA ALA A 116 -23.59 1.28 -5.48
C ALA A 116 -22.14 1.38 -5.99
N MET A 117 -21.16 1.43 -5.09
CA MET A 117 -19.74 1.46 -5.45
C MET A 117 -19.28 0.19 -6.16
N LYS A 118 -19.80 -0.99 -5.80
CA LYS A 118 -19.50 -2.24 -6.48
C LYS A 118 -19.85 -2.21 -7.97
N LEU A 119 -20.89 -1.49 -8.37
CA LEU A 119 -21.29 -1.34 -9.77
C LEU A 119 -20.35 -0.40 -10.54
N GLN A 120 -19.73 0.56 -9.87
CA GLN A 120 -18.84 1.55 -10.49
C GLN A 120 -17.38 1.10 -10.50
N TRP A 121 -16.94 0.43 -9.43
CA TRP A 121 -15.56 0.03 -9.24
C TRP A 121 -15.32 -1.41 -9.72
N ILE A 122 -15.36 -1.57 -11.05
CA ILE A 122 -15.12 -2.85 -11.73
C ILE A 122 -13.62 -3.18 -11.68
N GLY A 123 -13.29 -4.43 -11.36
CA GLY A 123 -11.92 -4.86 -11.14
C GLY A 123 -11.00 -4.70 -12.36
N ASP A 124 -11.54 -4.94 -13.57
CA ASP A 124 -10.79 -4.75 -14.82
C ASP A 124 -10.38 -3.28 -15.07
N THR A 125 -11.02 -2.33 -14.42
CA THR A 125 -10.69 -0.90 -14.51
C THR A 125 -9.57 -0.48 -13.55
N TYR A 126 -9.02 -1.42 -12.77
CA TYR A 126 -7.91 -1.12 -11.86
C TYR A 126 -6.66 -0.69 -12.64
N ASP A 127 -6.15 0.49 -12.32
CA ASP A 127 -4.88 1.00 -12.82
C ASP A 127 -4.05 1.53 -11.66
N ILE A 128 -2.86 1.00 -11.49
CA ILE A 128 -2.00 1.28 -10.34
C ILE A 128 -1.66 2.75 -10.15
N LEU A 129 -1.78 3.57 -11.19
CA LEU A 129 -1.42 4.99 -11.15
C LEU A 129 -2.63 5.93 -11.11
N SER A 130 -3.76 5.54 -11.71
CA SER A 130 -4.89 6.44 -11.94
C SER A 130 -6.21 5.99 -11.33
N ARG A 131 -6.35 4.68 -11.03
CA ARG A 131 -7.59 4.11 -10.48
C ARG A 131 -7.27 2.92 -9.58
N ASN A 132 -6.72 3.18 -8.41
CA ASN A 132 -6.21 2.17 -7.50
C ASN A 132 -6.92 2.18 -6.13
N CYS A 133 -6.38 1.42 -5.17
CA CYS A 133 -6.90 1.33 -3.81
C CYS A 133 -6.93 2.68 -3.07
N LEU A 134 -5.95 3.57 -3.29
CA LEU A 134 -5.93 4.91 -2.67
C LEU A 134 -7.01 5.82 -3.25
N ASN A 135 -7.23 5.78 -4.56
CA ASN A 135 -8.32 6.54 -5.19
C ASN A 135 -9.71 6.07 -4.72
N TYR A 136 -9.87 4.75 -4.53
CA TYR A 136 -11.07 4.16 -3.95
C TYR A 136 -11.27 4.63 -2.51
N ALA A 137 -10.23 4.53 -1.68
CA ALA A 137 -10.28 4.93 -0.28
C ALA A 137 -10.61 6.43 -0.14
N ASP A 138 -9.98 7.28 -0.95
CA ASP A 138 -10.25 8.72 -0.98
C ASP A 138 -11.71 9.02 -1.34
N TYR A 139 -12.20 8.39 -2.40
CA TYR A 139 -13.59 8.53 -2.84
C TYR A 139 -14.57 8.05 -1.76
N PHE A 140 -14.32 6.89 -1.15
CA PHE A 140 -15.20 6.32 -0.13
C PHE A 140 -15.20 7.15 1.16
N CYS A 141 -14.05 7.62 1.65
CA CYS A 141 -13.96 8.49 2.82
C CYS A 141 -14.74 9.80 2.61
N ASN A 142 -14.66 10.41 1.42
CA ASN A 142 -15.46 11.59 1.10
C ASN A 142 -16.97 11.30 1.09
N LEU A 143 -17.40 10.14 0.58
CA LEU A 143 -18.81 9.74 0.62
C LEU A 143 -19.29 9.41 2.03
N LEU A 144 -18.40 8.98 2.93
CA LEU A 144 -18.68 8.76 4.35
C LEU A 144 -18.71 10.07 5.16
N ASP A 145 -18.47 11.22 4.52
CA ASP A 145 -18.39 12.56 5.13
C ASP A 145 -17.33 12.68 6.24
N VAL A 146 -16.18 12.02 6.04
CA VAL A 146 -15.04 12.08 6.97
C VAL A 146 -13.80 12.75 6.34
N GLY A 147 -13.95 13.35 5.16
CA GLY A 147 -12.87 13.97 4.41
C GLY A 147 -12.05 12.98 3.58
N GLY A 148 -11.12 13.50 2.79
CA GLY A 148 -10.27 12.69 1.92
C GLY A 148 -9.10 12.02 2.63
N VAL A 149 -8.45 11.11 1.91
CA VAL A 149 -7.21 10.45 2.36
C VAL A 149 -6.11 11.50 2.59
N PRO A 150 -5.26 11.36 3.62
CA PRO A 150 -4.18 12.29 3.90
C PRO A 150 -3.26 12.56 2.70
N ASP A 151 -2.91 13.84 2.49
CA ASP A 151 -2.14 14.31 1.33
C ASP A 151 -0.81 13.57 1.13
N TRP A 152 -0.15 13.16 2.20
CA TRP A 152 1.12 12.46 2.11
C TRP A 152 0.98 11.09 1.41
N LEU A 153 -0.14 10.38 1.62
CA LEU A 153 -0.45 9.12 0.93
C LEU A 153 -0.74 9.35 -0.56
N MET A 154 -1.50 10.40 -0.88
CA MET A 154 -1.83 10.77 -2.26
C MET A 154 -0.63 11.35 -3.01
N SER A 155 0.28 12.05 -2.34
CA SER A 155 1.47 12.63 -2.97
C SER A 155 2.45 11.57 -3.48
N LEU A 156 2.53 10.40 -2.83
CA LEU A 156 3.31 9.27 -3.32
C LEU A 156 2.82 8.79 -4.70
N GLN A 157 1.51 8.68 -4.87
CA GLN A 157 0.90 8.33 -6.15
C GLN A 157 1.17 9.42 -7.22
N LYS A 158 1.01 10.70 -6.88
CA LYS A 158 1.28 11.83 -7.77
C LYS A 158 2.74 11.82 -8.25
N ASN A 159 3.69 11.52 -7.35
CA ASN A 159 5.11 11.42 -7.69
C ASN A 159 5.39 10.26 -8.66
N LEU A 160 4.73 9.12 -8.50
CA LEU A 160 4.85 7.99 -9.45
C LEU A 160 4.29 8.34 -10.84
N ILE A 161 3.16 9.04 -10.90
CA ILE A 161 2.57 9.52 -12.16
C ILE A 161 3.52 10.52 -12.84
N TRP A 162 4.08 11.46 -12.08
CA TRP A 162 5.05 12.43 -12.58
C TRP A 162 6.30 11.76 -13.17
N VAL A 163 6.87 10.77 -12.47
CA VAL A 163 8.03 10.00 -12.95
C VAL A 163 7.69 9.26 -14.24
N LYS A 164 6.53 8.56 -14.31
CA LYS A 164 6.11 7.85 -15.52
C LYS A 164 5.94 8.79 -16.71
N SER A 165 5.31 9.96 -16.52
CA SER A 165 5.11 10.93 -17.59
C SER A 165 6.43 11.52 -18.09
N ASN A 166 7.36 11.83 -17.18
CA ASN A 166 8.67 12.36 -17.57
C ASN A 166 9.57 11.32 -18.26
N ILE A 167 9.50 10.05 -17.86
CA ILE A 167 10.20 8.96 -18.56
C ILE A 167 9.66 8.81 -19.99
N ASN A 168 8.35 8.89 -20.17
CA ASN A 168 7.73 8.80 -21.50
C ASN A 168 8.11 10.00 -22.39
N VAL A 169 8.11 11.22 -21.86
CA VAL A 169 8.53 12.42 -22.56
C VAL A 169 10.02 12.35 -22.93
N ALA A 170 10.88 11.94 -21.99
CA ALA A 170 12.31 11.75 -22.26
C ALA A 170 12.56 10.68 -23.33
N SER A 171 11.82 9.58 -23.30
CA SER A 171 11.96 8.51 -24.29
C SER A 171 11.45 8.90 -25.68
N SER A 172 10.37 9.71 -25.78
CA SER A 172 9.90 10.24 -27.07
C SER A 172 10.86 11.26 -27.65
N LYS A 173 11.35 12.21 -26.85
CA LYS A 173 12.42 13.15 -27.27
C LYS A 173 13.68 12.43 -27.72
N LEU A 174 14.08 11.37 -27.02
CA LEU A 174 15.24 10.57 -27.40
C LEU A 174 15.03 9.83 -28.73
N LYS A 175 13.80 9.36 -29.01
CA LYS A 175 13.43 8.77 -30.30
C LYS A 175 13.48 9.79 -31.44
N GLU A 176 13.00 11.00 -31.21
CA GLU A 176 13.06 12.11 -32.17
C GLU A 176 14.50 12.51 -32.48
N LEU A 177 15.35 12.65 -31.46
CA LEU A 177 16.80 12.95 -31.63
C LEU A 177 17.54 11.84 -32.37
N ASN A 178 17.22 10.56 -32.09
CA ASN A 178 17.81 9.44 -32.84
C ASN A 178 17.35 9.42 -34.30
N LYS A 179 16.11 9.83 -34.60
CA LYS A 179 15.61 9.95 -35.96
C LYS A 179 16.25 11.10 -36.73
N ALA A 180 16.52 12.23 -36.03
CA ALA A 180 17.14 13.42 -36.62
C ALA A 180 18.63 13.28 -36.80
N SER A 181 19.34 12.54 -35.94
CA SER A 181 20.80 12.40 -35.95
C SER A 181 21.36 11.26 -36.79
N GLY A 182 20.49 10.37 -37.30
CA GLY A 182 20.90 9.19 -38.08
C GLY A 182 21.79 8.19 -37.31
N LEU A 183 21.96 8.37 -36.01
CA LEU A 183 22.81 7.51 -35.16
C LEU A 183 21.99 6.33 -34.62
N PRO A 184 22.35 5.07 -34.96
CA PRO A 184 21.67 3.92 -34.38
C PRO A 184 22.10 3.72 -32.92
N ASN A 185 21.14 3.73 -32.00
CA ASN A 185 21.22 3.05 -30.71
C ASN A 185 21.78 3.75 -29.48
N VAL A 186 21.51 5.03 -29.24
CA VAL A 186 21.71 5.63 -27.92
C VAL A 186 20.83 4.97 -26.86
N LEU A 187 19.62 4.57 -27.22
CA LEU A 187 18.68 3.83 -26.32
C LEU A 187 19.23 2.46 -25.90
N ASN A 188 19.87 1.73 -26.81
CA ASN A 188 20.48 0.45 -26.48
C ASN A 188 21.77 0.61 -25.68
N TYR A 189 22.51 1.69 -25.89
CA TYR A 189 23.69 2.03 -25.11
C TYR A 189 23.32 2.38 -23.66
N VAL A 190 22.28 3.20 -23.45
CA VAL A 190 21.77 3.57 -22.11
C VAL A 190 21.20 2.36 -21.40
N LYS A 191 20.38 1.53 -22.07
CA LYS A 191 19.87 0.27 -21.50
C LYS A 191 21.01 -0.67 -21.09
N LYS A 192 22.02 -0.84 -21.92
CA LYS A 192 23.17 -1.72 -21.65
C LYS A 192 24.02 -1.21 -20.47
N LYS A 193 24.10 0.13 -20.29
CA LYS A 193 24.85 0.74 -19.19
C LYS A 193 24.10 0.68 -17.86
N CYS A 194 22.76 0.81 -17.88
CA CYS A 194 21.91 0.65 -16.70
C CYS A 194 21.95 -0.80 -16.19
N ILE A 195 21.79 -1.80 -17.07
CA ILE A 195 21.84 -3.22 -16.70
C ILE A 195 23.19 -3.60 -16.10
N LYS A 196 24.32 -3.13 -16.70
CA LYS A 196 25.66 -3.38 -16.14
C LYS A 196 25.91 -2.73 -14.78
N LYS A 197 25.22 -1.60 -14.46
CA LYS A 197 25.33 -0.93 -13.16
C LYS A 197 24.62 -1.72 -12.08
N ASP A 198 23.48 -2.34 -12.40
CA ASP A 198 22.73 -3.18 -11.48
C ASP A 198 23.46 -4.50 -11.17
N GLU A 199 24.08 -5.14 -12.17
CA GLU A 199 24.90 -6.34 -11.98
C GLU A 199 26.15 -6.07 -11.12
N LYS A 200 26.76 -4.89 -11.24
CA LYS A 200 27.92 -4.50 -10.43
C LYS A 200 27.54 -4.23 -8.97
N HIS A 201 26.35 -3.67 -8.71
CA HIS A 201 25.83 -3.48 -7.34
C HIS A 201 25.44 -4.79 -6.67
N GLN A 202 24.95 -5.76 -7.44
CA GLN A 202 24.58 -7.08 -6.94
C GLN A 202 25.81 -7.93 -6.57
N LYS A 203 26.91 -7.80 -7.33
CA LYS A 203 28.19 -8.47 -7.01
C LYS A 203 28.87 -7.92 -5.76
N CYS A 204 28.75 -6.62 -5.46
CA CYS A 204 29.29 -6.05 -4.23
C CYS A 204 28.60 -6.51 -2.94
N LYS A 205 27.34 -6.98 -3.01
CA LYS A 205 26.60 -7.49 -1.84
C LYS A 205 26.91 -8.96 -1.49
N VAL A 206 27.49 -9.70 -2.43
CA VAL A 206 27.82 -11.13 -2.24
C VAL A 206 29.22 -11.33 -1.63
N VAL A 207 30.08 -10.31 -1.67
CA VAL A 207 31.47 -10.38 -1.14
C VAL A 207 31.59 -9.94 0.33
N LEU A 208 30.49 -9.46 0.94
CA LEU A 208 30.45 -9.02 2.36
C LEU A 208 29.63 -9.97 3.25
N LYS A 209 29.72 -11.28 3.01
CA LYS A 209 29.26 -12.30 3.97
C LYS A 209 30.39 -13.23 4.35
#